data_d4560b9fd20561f30f1f258652436b59
#
_entry.id   d4560b9fd20561f30f1f258652436b59
#
_cell.length_a   1.000
_cell.length_b   1.000
_cell.length_c   1.000
_cell.angle_alpha   90.00
_cell.angle_beta   90.00
_cell.angle_gamma   90.00
#
_symmetry.space_group_name_H-M   'P 1'
#
loop_
_entity.id
_entity.type
_entity.pdbx_description
1 polymer ?
#
loop_
_entity_poly.entity_id
_entity_poly.type
_entity_poly.pdbx_seq_one_letter_code
_entity_poly.pdbx_strand_id
1 'polypeptide(L)'
;MNTAAQCSRRLLLAVACLVVALAGQPARADDYLFNDSHFHLTNYIQRGTDIRDYLRIMGDKIGRSTLFGIPLQQTWSYENSGDYGPTYYLQSDAPLYYYSFTDAYIAKTYLSLSPKQRERFDPMITGFNPADMYAVDHIRRVLELFPGVFTGIGEFTIHKEFVSSKVAGDIASLTDPALDRILAFAGEVGLIALIHSDIDTPFAKADTPPVYLEQMKALLRRHPGTTIIWAHMGLGRVVHPVQAQAGSDTAQRNPNQLELVEAMIDDPALRHVYFDISWDEVAKYAVASPAIIDKVVAFMNAHSDRLLFGTDNVAPTSQEAHLKVFHMWDPVWRRLTPEASENIRKNNYVRLFDAAREKVRAWEKKNVPQRQPNDKS
;
A
#
# COMPACT_ATOMS: atom_id res chain seq x y z
N MET A 1 -36.69 49.01 43.11
CA MET A 1 -35.39 48.31 43.36
C MET A 1 -35.36 46.96 42.65
N ASN A 2 -35.48 46.90 41.32
CA ASN A 2 -35.46 45.57 40.60
C ASN A 2 -34.84 45.60 39.18
N THR A 3 -34.14 46.65 38.80
CA THR A 3 -33.55 46.79 37.44
C THR A 3 -32.03 46.45 37.39
N ALA A 4 -31.32 46.47 38.50
CA ALA A 4 -29.89 46.15 38.52
C ALA A 4 -29.58 44.63 38.51
N ALA A 5 -30.47 43.81 39.07
CA ALA A 5 -30.29 42.37 39.16
C ALA A 5 -30.53 41.63 37.82
N GLN A 6 -31.34 42.20 36.92
CA GLN A 6 -31.60 41.61 35.60
C GLN A 6 -30.49 41.89 34.58
N CYS A 7 -29.77 42.98 34.71
CA CYS A 7 -28.64 43.31 33.82
C CYS A 7 -27.42 42.41 34.08
N SER A 8 -27.15 42.09 35.35
CA SER A 8 -26.01 41.24 35.76
C SER A 8 -26.21 39.76 35.35
N ARG A 9 -27.47 39.25 35.32
CA ARG A 9 -27.75 37.89 34.87
C ARG A 9 -27.61 37.73 33.35
N ARG A 10 -27.94 38.76 32.56
CA ARG A 10 -27.77 38.71 31.09
C ARG A 10 -26.30 38.83 30.69
N LEU A 11 -25.49 39.53 31.42
CA LEU A 11 -24.04 39.66 31.17
C LEU A 11 -23.29 38.37 31.51
N LEU A 12 -23.68 37.66 32.59
CA LEU A 12 -23.11 36.36 32.97
C LEU A 12 -23.47 35.24 31.98
N LEU A 13 -24.68 35.24 31.42
CA LEU A 13 -25.07 34.29 30.40
C LEU A 13 -24.36 34.56 29.06
N ALA A 14 -24.12 35.80 28.68
CA ALA A 14 -23.38 36.15 27.48
C ALA A 14 -21.88 35.76 27.57
N VAL A 15 -21.26 35.92 28.76
CA VAL A 15 -19.87 35.52 29.01
C VAL A 15 -19.74 33.99 29.06
N ALA A 16 -20.72 33.27 29.64
CA ALA A 16 -20.73 31.80 29.66
C ALA A 16 -20.90 31.20 28.23
N CYS A 17 -21.73 31.80 27.37
CA CYS A 17 -21.86 31.37 25.96
C CYS A 17 -20.59 31.68 25.14
N LEU A 18 -19.86 32.76 25.46
CA LEU A 18 -18.62 33.10 24.75
C LEU A 18 -17.46 32.17 25.15
N VAL A 19 -17.41 31.72 26.41
CA VAL A 19 -16.38 30.78 26.90
C VAL A 19 -16.63 29.35 26.39
N VAL A 20 -17.90 28.95 26.21
CA VAL A 20 -18.23 27.63 25.62
C VAL A 20 -17.97 27.60 24.12
N ALA A 21 -18.08 28.74 23.41
CA ALA A 21 -17.75 28.81 21.98
C ALA A 21 -16.23 28.80 21.70
N LEU A 22 -15.38 29.07 22.71
CA LEU A 22 -13.91 28.96 22.57
C LEU A 22 -13.34 27.62 22.99
N ALA A 23 -14.15 26.73 23.61
CA ALA A 23 -13.73 25.40 24.04
C ALA A 23 -13.99 24.28 23.01
N GLY A 24 -14.50 24.61 21.84
CA GLY A 24 -14.93 23.65 20.83
C GLY A 24 -14.36 23.90 19.46
N GLN A 25 -13.13 24.38 19.30
CA GLN A 25 -12.42 24.20 18.05
C GLN A 25 -12.02 22.72 18.00
N PRO A 26 -12.49 21.95 16.97
CA PRO A 26 -11.93 20.63 16.75
C PRO A 26 -10.42 20.81 16.63
N ALA A 27 -9.65 19.95 17.31
CA ALA A 27 -8.22 19.88 17.11
C ALA A 27 -8.00 19.94 15.59
N ARG A 28 -7.18 20.90 15.14
CA ARG A 28 -6.78 20.99 13.74
C ARG A 28 -6.39 19.59 13.32
N ALA A 29 -7.06 19.05 12.31
CA ALA A 29 -6.63 17.83 11.66
C ALA A 29 -5.12 17.95 11.44
N ASP A 30 -4.36 16.97 11.90
CA ASP A 30 -2.90 16.99 11.82
C ASP A 30 -2.50 17.37 10.39
N ASP A 31 -1.66 18.41 10.28
CA ASP A 31 -1.28 19.06 9.02
C ASP A 31 -0.18 18.23 8.30
N TYR A 32 -0.34 16.88 8.29
CA TYR A 32 0.57 16.00 7.58
C TYR A 32 0.24 15.96 6.09
N LEU A 33 1.22 15.57 5.26
CA LEU A 33 1.09 15.57 3.81
C LEU A 33 0.29 14.39 3.31
N PHE A 34 0.57 13.17 3.80
CA PHE A 34 -0.08 11.93 3.34
C PHE A 34 0.03 10.79 4.35
N ASN A 35 -0.74 9.73 4.13
CA ASN A 35 -0.52 8.39 4.68
C ASN A 35 0.13 7.52 3.62
N ASP A 36 1.14 6.74 3.99
CA ASP A 36 1.92 5.93 3.06
C ASP A 36 1.33 4.51 2.95
N SER A 37 0.63 4.24 1.85
CA SER A 37 -0.01 2.94 1.62
C SER A 37 0.95 1.88 1.11
N HIS A 38 2.21 2.25 0.78
CA HIS A 38 3.17 1.35 0.17
C HIS A 38 4.58 1.66 0.66
N PHE A 39 4.99 1.01 1.75
CA PHE A 39 6.30 1.27 2.37
C PHE A 39 6.98 -0.01 2.84
N HIS A 40 8.21 -0.21 2.35
CA HIS A 40 9.07 -1.32 2.74
C HIS A 40 10.02 -0.89 3.87
N LEU A 41 9.79 -1.40 5.08
CA LEU A 41 10.68 -1.14 6.21
C LEU A 41 12.04 -1.81 6.01
N THR A 42 12.07 -2.97 5.35
CA THR A 42 13.29 -3.72 5.08
C THR A 42 13.69 -3.63 3.61
N ASN A 43 14.99 -3.77 3.37
CA ASN A 43 15.53 -3.94 2.03
C ASN A 43 15.52 -5.42 1.61
N TYR A 44 16.14 -5.72 0.48
CA TYR A 44 16.17 -7.03 -0.17
C TYR A 44 16.84 -8.14 0.67
N ILE A 45 17.60 -7.78 1.69
CA ILE A 45 18.22 -8.73 2.62
C ILE A 45 17.54 -8.73 4.00
N GLN A 46 16.29 -8.25 4.07
CA GLN A 46 15.48 -8.13 5.28
C GLN A 46 16.13 -7.26 6.38
N ARG A 47 17.04 -6.40 6.00
CA ARG A 47 17.54 -5.29 6.81
C ARG A 47 16.91 -4.00 6.33
N GLY A 48 16.92 -2.99 7.16
CA GLY A 48 16.35 -1.74 6.74
C GLY A 48 16.51 -0.64 7.75
N THR A 49 15.63 0.32 7.68
CA THR A 49 15.56 1.43 8.62
C THR A 49 15.05 0.93 9.95
N ASP A 50 15.74 1.26 11.06
CA ASP A 50 15.19 1.03 12.39
C ASP A 50 13.84 1.75 12.50
N ILE A 51 12.86 1.13 13.14
CA ILE A 51 11.49 1.66 13.17
C ILE A 51 11.41 3.00 13.92
N ARG A 52 12.29 3.26 14.90
CA ARG A 52 12.35 4.56 15.58
C ARG A 52 13.01 5.61 14.70
N ASP A 53 13.96 5.21 13.87
CA ASP A 53 14.53 6.06 12.83
C ASP A 53 13.49 6.39 11.80
N TYR A 54 12.68 5.40 11.40
CA TYR A 54 11.57 5.66 10.48
C TYR A 54 10.52 6.60 11.09
N LEU A 55 10.18 6.47 12.37
CA LEU A 55 9.32 7.45 13.05
C LEU A 55 9.91 8.88 12.99
N ARG A 56 11.23 9.02 13.09
CA ARG A 56 11.88 10.35 12.94
C ARG A 56 11.83 10.84 11.49
N ILE A 57 12.00 9.94 10.52
CA ILE A 57 11.86 10.24 9.09
C ILE A 57 10.42 10.66 8.76
N MET A 58 9.42 9.98 9.28
CA MET A 58 8.03 10.37 9.12
C MET A 58 7.77 11.78 9.68
N GLY A 59 8.31 12.07 10.86
CA GLY A 59 8.14 13.35 11.54
C GLY A 59 6.66 13.77 11.65
N ASP A 60 6.40 15.01 11.30
CA ASP A 60 5.06 15.62 11.16
C ASP A 60 4.50 15.57 9.73
N LYS A 61 5.26 15.05 8.76
CA LYS A 61 4.90 15.07 7.33
C LYS A 61 4.09 13.86 6.89
N ILE A 62 4.24 12.73 7.54
CA ILE A 62 3.55 11.50 7.19
C ILE A 62 2.66 11.12 8.37
N GLY A 63 1.38 10.86 8.14
CA GLY A 63 0.43 10.49 9.17
C GLY A 63 0.63 9.05 9.62
N ARG A 64 0.18 8.10 8.82
CA ARG A 64 0.32 6.65 9.02
C ARG A 64 1.08 6.02 7.87
N SER A 65 1.60 4.82 8.09
CA SER A 65 2.32 4.06 7.08
C SER A 65 2.07 2.56 7.22
N THR A 66 1.93 1.87 6.10
CA THR A 66 2.09 0.41 6.08
C THR A 66 3.51 0.04 6.50
N LEU A 67 3.67 -1.18 7.00
CA LEU A 67 4.99 -1.75 7.28
C LEU A 67 5.03 -3.16 6.70
N PHE A 68 5.87 -3.37 5.72
CA PHE A 68 6.13 -4.71 5.21
C PHE A 68 7.59 -4.87 4.78
N GLY A 69 8.02 -6.12 4.61
CA GLY A 69 9.34 -6.46 4.08
C GLY A 69 9.34 -6.50 2.56
N ILE A 70 10.44 -6.95 1.99
CA ILE A 70 10.50 -7.32 0.58
C ILE A 70 10.14 -8.81 0.49
N PRO A 71 9.07 -9.18 -0.20
CA PRO A 71 8.61 -10.56 -0.24
C PRO A 71 9.47 -11.45 -1.13
N LEU A 72 10.11 -10.87 -2.13
CA LEU A 72 10.87 -11.61 -3.12
C LEU A 72 12.20 -12.08 -2.56
N GLN A 73 12.45 -13.36 -2.73
CA GLN A 73 13.70 -14.01 -2.39
C GLN A 73 14.28 -14.66 -3.64
N GLN A 74 15.54 -14.35 -3.91
CA GLN A 74 16.33 -15.11 -4.86
C GLN A 74 16.99 -16.26 -4.12
N THR A 75 16.92 -17.46 -4.66
CA THR A 75 17.65 -18.58 -4.11
C THR A 75 19.02 -18.67 -4.76
N TRP A 76 20.06 -18.67 -3.96
CA TRP A 76 21.41 -18.95 -4.43
C TRP A 76 21.65 -20.44 -4.40
N SER A 77 21.78 -21.01 -5.58
CA SER A 77 22.25 -22.38 -5.78
C SER A 77 23.47 -22.35 -6.68
N TYR A 78 24.50 -23.09 -6.31
CA TYR A 78 25.70 -23.22 -7.12
C TYR A 78 25.39 -23.69 -8.56
N GLU A 79 24.38 -24.57 -8.73
CA GLU A 79 23.93 -25.03 -10.03
C GLU A 79 23.36 -23.91 -10.91
N ASN A 80 22.80 -22.88 -10.30
CA ASN A 80 22.17 -21.76 -11.03
C ASN A 80 23.18 -20.68 -11.44
N SER A 81 24.18 -20.40 -10.60
CA SER A 81 25.05 -19.24 -10.80
C SER A 81 26.50 -19.43 -10.32
N GLY A 82 26.93 -20.66 -10.01
CA GLY A 82 28.26 -20.94 -9.50
C GLY A 82 28.53 -20.17 -8.19
N ASP A 83 29.74 -19.61 -8.08
CA ASP A 83 30.15 -18.81 -6.92
C ASP A 83 29.54 -17.40 -6.93
N TYR A 84 28.76 -17.06 -7.94
CA TYR A 84 28.18 -15.73 -8.09
C TYR A 84 26.84 -15.64 -7.35
N GLY A 85 26.79 -14.88 -6.25
CA GLY A 85 25.56 -14.61 -5.51
C GLY A 85 24.53 -13.93 -6.40
N PRO A 86 23.30 -14.46 -6.54
CA PRO A 86 22.27 -13.80 -7.31
C PRO A 86 21.91 -12.47 -6.68
N THR A 87 21.50 -11.54 -7.51
CA THR A 87 21.25 -10.17 -7.11
C THR A 87 19.80 -9.81 -7.36
N TYR A 88 19.23 -8.97 -6.52
CA TYR A 88 17.96 -8.37 -6.84
C TYR A 88 18.13 -7.47 -8.07
N TYR A 89 17.23 -7.57 -9.04
CA TYR A 89 17.35 -6.90 -10.33
C TYR A 89 18.68 -7.16 -11.09
N LEU A 90 19.40 -8.23 -10.78
CA LEU A 90 20.65 -8.58 -11.43
C LEU A 90 21.80 -7.58 -11.23
N GLN A 91 21.74 -6.69 -10.26
CA GLN A 91 22.72 -5.61 -10.09
C GLN A 91 23.15 -5.34 -8.64
N SER A 92 22.83 -6.23 -7.72
CA SER A 92 23.15 -6.04 -6.31
C SER A 92 23.78 -7.30 -5.73
N ASP A 93 24.87 -7.18 -4.99
CA ASP A 93 25.55 -8.27 -4.26
C ASP A 93 24.90 -8.56 -2.90
N ALA A 94 23.64 -8.18 -2.73
CA ALA A 94 22.92 -8.39 -1.48
C ALA A 94 22.82 -9.88 -1.13
N PRO A 95 23.17 -10.29 0.10
CA PRO A 95 23.02 -11.66 0.56
C PRO A 95 21.55 -12.12 0.49
N LEU A 96 21.35 -13.39 0.20
CA LEU A 96 20.02 -13.98 0.18
C LEU A 96 19.47 -14.16 1.59
N TYR A 97 18.15 -14.07 1.70
CA TYR A 97 17.45 -14.14 2.98
C TYR A 97 16.15 -14.94 2.85
N TYR A 98 15.77 -15.67 3.88
CA TYR A 98 14.50 -16.40 3.87
C TYR A 98 13.34 -15.44 4.11
N TYR A 99 12.42 -15.32 3.15
CA TYR A 99 11.28 -14.40 3.18
C TYR A 99 10.32 -14.65 4.36
N SER A 100 10.14 -15.90 4.78
CA SER A 100 9.27 -16.26 5.90
C SER A 100 9.67 -15.62 7.24
N PHE A 101 10.93 -15.21 7.39
CA PHE A 101 11.42 -14.56 8.60
C PHE A 101 10.98 -13.09 8.70
N THR A 102 10.64 -12.45 7.60
CA THR A 102 10.31 -11.01 7.54
C THR A 102 9.10 -10.67 8.42
N ASP A 103 8.08 -11.51 8.46
CA ASP A 103 6.86 -11.25 9.24
C ASP A 103 7.15 -11.21 10.74
N ALA A 104 7.97 -12.12 11.24
CA ALA A 104 8.39 -12.11 12.63
C ALA A 104 9.23 -10.86 12.96
N TYR A 105 10.10 -10.44 12.05
CA TYR A 105 10.87 -9.20 12.19
C TYR A 105 9.95 -7.98 12.28
N ILE A 106 9.03 -7.81 11.33
CA ILE A 106 8.05 -6.71 11.30
C ILE A 106 7.21 -6.71 12.59
N ALA A 107 6.68 -7.87 13.00
CA ALA A 107 5.87 -7.98 14.20
C ALA A 107 6.65 -7.58 15.47
N LYS A 108 7.85 -8.12 15.66
CA LYS A 108 8.70 -7.78 16.82
C LYS A 108 9.07 -6.31 16.85
N THR A 109 9.41 -5.76 15.70
CA THR A 109 9.77 -4.35 15.54
C THR A 109 8.58 -3.45 15.90
N TYR A 110 7.39 -3.72 15.38
CA TYR A 110 6.15 -3.03 15.72
C TYR A 110 5.83 -3.14 17.23
N LEU A 111 5.92 -4.33 17.80
CA LEU A 111 5.61 -4.57 19.21
C LEU A 111 6.60 -3.89 20.16
N SER A 112 7.80 -3.52 19.72
CA SER A 112 8.78 -2.76 20.49
C SER A 112 8.40 -1.30 20.71
N LEU A 113 7.41 -0.81 19.99
CA LEU A 113 6.91 0.57 20.08
C LEU A 113 5.90 0.73 21.21
N SER A 114 5.78 1.98 21.73
CA SER A 114 4.70 2.34 22.63
C SER A 114 3.33 2.28 21.93
N PRO A 115 2.21 2.11 22.66
CA PRO A 115 0.87 2.09 22.05
C PRO A 115 0.60 3.28 21.13
N LYS A 116 0.95 4.49 21.55
CA LYS A 116 0.79 5.72 20.75
C LYS A 116 1.63 5.69 19.45
N GLN A 117 2.84 5.14 19.50
CA GLN A 117 3.66 5.02 18.30
C GLN A 117 3.12 3.97 17.33
N ARG A 118 2.51 2.89 17.83
CA ARG A 118 1.88 1.84 17.01
C ARG A 118 0.70 2.34 16.20
N GLU A 119 0.00 3.38 16.67
CA GLU A 119 -1.11 4.02 15.93
C GLU A 119 -0.66 4.60 14.58
N ARG A 120 0.64 4.87 14.43
CA ARG A 120 1.24 5.37 13.18
C ARG A 120 1.44 4.28 12.12
N PHE A 121 1.19 3.00 12.42
CA PHE A 121 1.57 1.90 11.55
C PHE A 121 0.47 0.89 11.33
N ASP A 122 0.46 0.35 10.11
CA ASP A 122 -0.39 -0.76 9.68
C ASP A 122 0.48 -1.88 9.08
N PRO A 123 1.00 -2.80 9.93
CA PRO A 123 1.83 -3.91 9.45
C PRO A 123 1.06 -4.87 8.55
N MET A 124 1.77 -5.40 7.54
CA MET A 124 1.23 -6.37 6.58
C MET A 124 2.14 -7.60 6.50
N ILE A 125 1.55 -8.76 6.24
CA ILE A 125 2.26 -10.05 6.12
C ILE A 125 2.77 -10.20 4.70
N THR A 126 4.06 -10.44 4.53
CA THR A 126 4.73 -10.60 3.24
C THR A 126 5.48 -11.92 3.08
N GLY A 127 5.70 -12.65 4.17
CA GLY A 127 6.60 -13.79 4.23
C GLY A 127 6.00 -15.10 3.71
N PHE A 128 5.21 -15.07 2.64
CA PHE A 128 4.63 -16.26 2.01
C PHE A 128 4.92 -16.28 0.51
N ASN A 129 4.90 -17.48 -0.06
CA ASN A 129 5.00 -17.67 -1.51
C ASN A 129 3.58 -17.73 -2.10
N PRO A 130 3.20 -16.82 -3.02
CA PRO A 130 1.87 -16.82 -3.62
C PRO A 130 1.57 -18.04 -4.52
N ALA A 131 2.58 -18.83 -4.89
CA ALA A 131 2.41 -20.10 -5.60
C ALA A 131 2.28 -21.31 -4.65
N ASP A 132 2.44 -21.13 -3.35
CA ASP A 132 2.39 -22.21 -2.39
C ASP A 132 0.95 -22.46 -1.89
N MET A 133 0.45 -23.66 -2.10
CA MET A 133 -0.89 -24.08 -1.63
C MET A 133 -1.02 -24.03 -0.10
N TYR A 134 0.07 -23.98 0.65
CA TYR A 134 0.13 -23.81 2.10
C TYR A 134 0.35 -22.37 2.56
N ALA A 135 0.38 -21.39 1.67
CA ALA A 135 0.57 -19.98 2.03
C ALA A 135 -0.47 -19.49 3.05
N VAL A 136 -1.71 -19.95 2.92
CA VAL A 136 -2.80 -19.64 3.89
C VAL A 136 -2.46 -20.11 5.30
N ASP A 137 -1.84 -21.28 5.43
CA ASP A 137 -1.45 -21.82 6.74
C ASP A 137 -0.33 -21.01 7.37
N HIS A 138 0.59 -20.47 6.54
CA HIS A 138 1.59 -19.51 7.01
C HIS A 138 0.94 -18.21 7.50
N ILE A 139 0.06 -17.61 6.71
CA ILE A 139 -0.63 -16.36 7.07
C ILE A 139 -1.42 -16.54 8.37
N ARG A 140 -2.16 -17.65 8.50
CA ARG A 140 -2.89 -17.99 9.73
C ARG A 140 -1.97 -18.09 10.94
N ARG A 141 -0.84 -18.82 10.84
CA ARG A 141 0.15 -18.95 11.93
C ARG A 141 0.73 -17.61 12.35
N VAL A 142 0.99 -16.71 11.38
CA VAL A 142 1.51 -15.37 11.70
C VAL A 142 0.48 -14.58 12.51
N LEU A 143 -0.81 -14.65 12.15
CA LEU A 143 -1.88 -14.01 12.92
C LEU A 143 -2.03 -14.63 14.34
N GLU A 144 -1.91 -15.95 14.46
CA GLU A 144 -1.97 -16.66 15.75
C GLU A 144 -0.78 -16.33 16.67
N LEU A 145 0.42 -16.19 16.10
CA LEU A 145 1.64 -15.88 16.84
C LEU A 145 1.76 -14.42 17.25
N PHE A 146 1.21 -13.51 16.45
CA PHE A 146 1.30 -12.06 16.61
C PHE A 146 -0.09 -11.39 16.57
N PRO A 147 -1.01 -11.78 17.46
CA PRO A 147 -2.35 -11.17 17.48
C PRO A 147 -2.24 -9.66 17.78
N GLY A 148 -3.10 -8.89 17.16
CA GLY A 148 -3.11 -7.44 17.34
C GLY A 148 -2.13 -6.66 16.47
N VAL A 149 -1.36 -7.32 15.61
CA VAL A 149 -0.31 -6.67 14.80
C VAL A 149 -0.80 -6.35 13.39
N PHE A 150 -1.10 -7.35 12.59
CA PHE A 150 -1.29 -7.22 11.16
C PHE A 150 -2.69 -6.74 10.75
N THR A 151 -2.76 -6.01 9.63
CA THR A 151 -4.00 -5.47 9.03
C THR A 151 -4.16 -5.88 7.57
N GLY A 152 -3.13 -6.47 6.97
CA GLY A 152 -3.14 -6.89 5.57
C GLY A 152 -2.10 -7.94 5.24
N ILE A 153 -2.10 -8.34 3.99
CA ILE A 153 -1.08 -9.16 3.34
C ILE A 153 -0.51 -8.39 2.15
N GLY A 154 0.79 -8.45 1.94
CA GLY A 154 1.46 -7.75 0.82
C GLY A 154 2.50 -6.73 1.30
N GLU A 155 3.20 -6.03 0.41
CA GLU A 155 3.15 -6.31 -1.02
C GLU A 155 3.59 -7.74 -1.31
N PHE A 156 2.85 -8.48 -2.13
CA PHE A 156 3.32 -9.71 -2.73
C PHE A 156 3.22 -9.65 -4.25
N THR A 157 4.17 -10.30 -4.93
CA THR A 157 4.38 -10.13 -6.36
C THR A 157 3.93 -11.36 -7.14
N ILE A 158 3.18 -11.14 -8.22
CA ILE A 158 2.80 -12.18 -9.17
C ILE A 158 3.63 -12.02 -10.45
N HIS A 159 3.41 -10.95 -11.19
CA HIS A 159 4.20 -10.62 -12.37
C HIS A 159 4.90 -9.28 -12.14
N LYS A 160 6.21 -9.27 -12.21
CA LYS A 160 7.05 -8.08 -12.06
C LYS A 160 8.27 -8.21 -12.93
N GLU A 161 8.24 -7.64 -14.13
CA GLU A 161 9.38 -7.58 -15.04
C GLU A 161 10.11 -8.94 -15.14
N PHE A 162 11.43 -8.91 -14.83
CA PHE A 162 12.28 -10.10 -14.83
C PHE A 162 12.40 -10.77 -13.44
N VAL A 163 11.76 -10.23 -12.42
CA VAL A 163 12.01 -10.66 -11.04
C VAL A 163 11.36 -12.00 -10.74
N SER A 164 10.15 -12.23 -11.20
CA SER A 164 9.42 -13.48 -10.98
C SER A 164 10.18 -14.72 -11.49
N SER A 165 10.99 -14.56 -12.52
CA SER A 165 11.78 -15.67 -13.09
C SER A 165 13.00 -16.05 -12.24
N LYS A 166 13.31 -15.30 -11.16
CA LYS A 166 14.48 -15.52 -10.29
C LYS A 166 14.14 -16.13 -8.95
N VAL A 167 12.85 -16.29 -8.65
CA VAL A 167 12.40 -16.96 -7.44
C VAL A 167 12.51 -18.46 -7.65
N ALA A 168 13.10 -19.18 -6.69
CA ALA A 168 13.16 -20.64 -6.79
C ALA A 168 11.78 -21.27 -6.66
N GLY A 169 11.52 -22.28 -7.44
CA GLY A 169 10.23 -22.96 -7.53
C GLY A 169 9.38 -22.48 -8.70
N ASP A 170 8.10 -22.75 -8.64
CA ASP A 170 7.16 -22.31 -9.66
C ASP A 170 6.96 -20.81 -9.63
N ILE A 171 6.83 -20.21 -10.80
CA ILE A 171 6.51 -18.80 -10.96
C ILE A 171 5.05 -18.60 -10.56
N ALA A 172 4.81 -17.67 -9.66
CA ALA A 172 3.45 -17.28 -9.31
C ALA A 172 2.66 -16.82 -10.54
N SER A 173 1.39 -17.17 -10.62
CA SER A 173 0.50 -16.82 -11.71
C SER A 173 -0.84 -16.30 -11.20
N LEU A 174 -1.46 -15.40 -11.94
CA LEU A 174 -2.83 -14.93 -11.66
C LEU A 174 -3.89 -16.02 -11.81
N THR A 175 -3.53 -17.16 -12.39
CA THR A 175 -4.40 -18.35 -12.54
C THR A 175 -4.07 -19.45 -11.55
N ASP A 176 -3.14 -19.22 -10.63
CA ASP A 176 -2.71 -20.20 -9.63
C ASP A 176 -3.81 -20.42 -8.56
N PRO A 177 -4.22 -21.67 -8.29
CA PRO A 177 -5.19 -21.98 -7.23
C PRO A 177 -4.73 -21.54 -5.82
N ALA A 178 -3.42 -21.46 -5.57
CA ALA A 178 -2.90 -20.97 -4.30
C ALA A 178 -3.32 -19.52 -4.07
N LEU A 179 -3.30 -18.70 -5.11
CA LEU A 179 -3.69 -17.29 -5.04
C LEU A 179 -5.19 -17.13 -4.72
N ASP A 180 -6.05 -17.97 -5.31
CA ASP A 180 -7.47 -17.98 -4.96
C ASP A 180 -7.69 -18.31 -3.46
N ARG A 181 -6.94 -19.27 -2.90
CA ARG A 181 -7.00 -19.60 -1.48
C ARG A 181 -6.54 -18.43 -0.60
N ILE A 182 -5.44 -17.78 -0.97
CA ILE A 182 -4.89 -16.62 -0.25
C ILE A 182 -5.92 -15.49 -0.19
N LEU A 183 -6.49 -15.12 -1.34
CA LEU A 183 -7.45 -14.03 -1.41
C LEU A 183 -8.77 -14.36 -0.72
N ALA A 184 -9.27 -15.59 -0.83
CA ALA A 184 -10.45 -16.02 -0.09
C ALA A 184 -10.23 -15.93 1.42
N PHE A 185 -9.09 -16.38 1.93
CA PHE A 185 -8.76 -16.27 3.34
C PHE A 185 -8.57 -14.82 3.79
N ALA A 186 -7.93 -13.98 2.97
CA ALA A 186 -7.82 -12.55 3.27
C ALA A 186 -9.19 -11.90 3.43
N GLY A 187 -10.15 -12.24 2.57
CA GLY A 187 -11.55 -11.79 2.68
C GLY A 187 -12.26 -12.30 3.93
N GLU A 188 -12.07 -13.58 4.30
CA GLU A 188 -12.61 -14.17 5.54
C GLU A 188 -12.14 -13.41 6.78
N VAL A 189 -10.86 -13.12 6.87
CA VAL A 189 -10.23 -12.42 7.99
C VAL A 189 -10.52 -10.91 7.97
N GLY A 190 -10.70 -10.34 6.79
CA GLY A 190 -10.81 -8.89 6.56
C GLY A 190 -9.47 -8.20 6.35
N LEU A 191 -8.42 -8.96 6.00
CA LEU A 191 -7.12 -8.42 5.61
C LEU A 191 -7.19 -7.68 4.28
N ILE A 192 -6.52 -6.54 4.17
CA ILE A 192 -6.26 -5.92 2.87
C ILE A 192 -5.23 -6.75 2.13
N ALA A 193 -5.45 -7.02 0.84
CA ALA A 193 -4.46 -7.65 -0.03
C ALA A 193 -3.84 -6.61 -0.96
N LEU A 194 -2.54 -6.32 -0.80
CA LEU A 194 -1.78 -5.43 -1.67
C LEU A 194 -0.97 -6.29 -2.64
N ILE A 195 -1.33 -6.21 -3.94
CA ILE A 195 -0.82 -7.10 -4.98
C ILE A 195 0.00 -6.29 -5.98
N HIS A 196 1.25 -6.72 -6.21
CA HIS A 196 2.03 -6.28 -7.35
C HIS A 196 1.85 -7.26 -8.50
N SER A 197 1.31 -6.79 -9.58
CA SER A 197 1.27 -7.54 -10.84
C SER A 197 1.26 -6.57 -12.01
N ASP A 198 2.31 -6.62 -12.82
CA ASP A 198 2.35 -5.84 -14.04
C ASP A 198 1.18 -6.25 -14.94
N ILE A 199 0.61 -5.27 -15.64
CA ILE A 199 -0.51 -5.51 -16.57
C ILE A 199 -0.06 -6.32 -17.79
N ASP A 200 1.25 -6.31 -18.10
CA ASP A 200 1.81 -6.88 -19.31
C ASP A 200 3.23 -7.45 -19.11
N THR A 201 3.71 -8.16 -20.10
CA THR A 201 5.09 -8.62 -20.15
C THR A 201 6.04 -7.48 -20.47
N PRO A 202 7.30 -7.55 -19.99
CA PRO A 202 8.34 -6.63 -20.44
C PRO A 202 8.49 -6.62 -21.95
N PHE A 203 8.71 -5.45 -22.54
CA PHE A 203 8.88 -5.24 -23.98
C PHE A 203 7.67 -5.67 -24.84
N ALA A 204 6.48 -5.78 -24.24
CA ALA A 204 5.27 -6.05 -25.01
C ALA A 204 5.05 -4.96 -26.08
N LYS A 205 4.55 -5.38 -27.24
CA LYS A 205 4.26 -4.44 -28.33
C LYS A 205 3.03 -3.59 -27.96
N ALA A 206 3.10 -2.31 -28.30
CA ALA A 206 2.04 -1.34 -27.98
C ALA A 206 0.69 -1.65 -28.66
N ASP A 207 0.70 -2.35 -29.76
CA ASP A 207 -0.48 -2.74 -30.55
C ASP A 207 -1.11 -4.07 -30.11
N THR A 208 -0.57 -4.71 -29.09
CA THR A 208 -1.11 -5.95 -28.52
C THR A 208 -1.87 -5.69 -27.23
N PRO A 209 -2.97 -6.43 -26.95
CA PRO A 209 -3.63 -6.37 -25.65
C PRO A 209 -2.66 -6.75 -24.52
N PRO A 210 -2.78 -6.15 -23.34
CA PRO A 210 -1.97 -6.52 -22.18
C PRO A 210 -2.21 -7.99 -21.79
N VAL A 211 -1.12 -8.76 -21.66
CA VAL A 211 -1.18 -10.23 -21.48
C VAL A 211 -1.89 -10.61 -20.18
N TYR A 212 -1.67 -9.86 -19.10
CA TYR A 212 -2.16 -10.24 -17.77
C TYR A 212 -3.47 -9.54 -17.38
N LEU A 213 -3.94 -8.57 -18.15
CA LEU A 213 -5.10 -7.74 -17.78
C LEU A 213 -6.37 -8.57 -17.54
N GLU A 214 -6.72 -9.45 -18.50
CA GLU A 214 -7.94 -10.25 -18.38
C GLU A 214 -7.83 -11.34 -17.32
N GLN A 215 -6.64 -11.87 -17.09
CA GLN A 215 -6.38 -12.80 -15.97
C GLN A 215 -6.56 -12.08 -14.62
N MET A 216 -6.04 -10.84 -14.49
CA MET A 216 -6.23 -10.03 -13.29
C MET A 216 -7.71 -9.71 -13.06
N LYS A 217 -8.43 -9.23 -14.07
CA LYS A 217 -9.87 -8.99 -13.96
C LYS A 217 -10.64 -10.23 -13.53
N ALA A 218 -10.30 -11.40 -14.09
CA ALA A 218 -10.94 -12.67 -13.73
C ALA A 218 -10.67 -13.04 -12.26
N LEU A 219 -9.43 -12.88 -11.79
CA LEU A 219 -9.04 -13.10 -10.40
C LEU A 219 -9.82 -12.16 -9.47
N LEU A 220 -9.80 -10.87 -9.74
CA LEU A 220 -10.46 -9.86 -8.91
C LEU A 220 -11.97 -10.11 -8.78
N ARG A 221 -12.65 -10.46 -9.87
CA ARG A 221 -14.09 -10.79 -9.86
C ARG A 221 -14.45 -12.02 -9.04
N ARG A 222 -13.51 -12.96 -8.85
CA ARG A 222 -13.74 -14.15 -7.99
C ARG A 222 -13.70 -13.82 -6.50
N HIS A 223 -13.11 -12.69 -6.10
CA HIS A 223 -12.90 -12.33 -4.70
C HIS A 223 -13.56 -11.01 -4.28
N PRO A 224 -14.87 -10.82 -4.50
CA PRO A 224 -15.55 -9.55 -4.22
C PRO A 224 -15.63 -9.21 -2.73
N GLY A 225 -15.38 -10.18 -1.85
CA GLY A 225 -15.34 -9.99 -0.39
C GLY A 225 -14.00 -9.51 0.16
N THR A 226 -12.97 -9.43 -0.68
CA THR A 226 -11.61 -9.07 -0.28
C THR A 226 -11.30 -7.65 -0.73
N THR A 227 -10.89 -6.78 0.20
CA THR A 227 -10.36 -5.45 -0.17
C THR A 227 -8.99 -5.63 -0.80
N ILE A 228 -8.85 -5.26 -2.06
CA ILE A 228 -7.62 -5.42 -2.84
C ILE A 228 -7.08 -4.04 -3.22
N ILE A 229 -5.78 -3.82 -3.00
CA ILE A 229 -5.03 -2.69 -3.53
C ILE A 229 -4.10 -3.23 -4.61
N TRP A 230 -4.30 -2.77 -5.86
CA TRP A 230 -3.41 -3.11 -6.95
C TRP A 230 -2.29 -2.09 -7.04
N ALA A 231 -1.07 -2.54 -6.72
CA ALA A 231 0.12 -1.70 -6.67
C ALA A 231 0.43 -1.06 -8.02
N HIS A 232 0.86 0.20 -7.98
CA HIS A 232 1.33 0.98 -9.15
C HIS A 232 0.32 1.04 -10.29
N MET A 233 -0.96 0.84 -10.02
CA MET A 233 -2.01 0.72 -11.04
C MET A 233 -1.69 -0.34 -12.11
N GLY A 234 -0.95 -1.39 -11.74
CA GLY A 234 -0.50 -2.44 -12.66
C GLY A 234 0.59 -2.02 -13.65
N LEU A 235 1.25 -0.87 -13.41
CA LEU A 235 2.32 -0.39 -14.26
C LEU A 235 3.61 -1.20 -14.01
N GLY A 236 4.21 -1.73 -15.07
CA GLY A 236 5.56 -2.27 -15.05
C GLY A 236 6.60 -1.23 -15.49
N ARG A 237 7.87 -1.51 -15.27
CA ARG A 237 8.95 -0.57 -15.62
C ARG A 237 9.20 -0.48 -17.12
N VAL A 238 9.03 -1.57 -17.84
CA VAL A 238 9.33 -1.69 -19.27
C VAL A 238 8.04 -1.89 -20.06
N VAL A 239 7.15 -0.93 -19.99
CA VAL A 239 5.85 -0.94 -20.66
C VAL A 239 5.65 0.37 -21.43
N HIS A 240 4.61 0.39 -22.25
CA HIS A 240 4.14 1.61 -22.94
C HIS A 240 2.88 2.13 -22.22
N PRO A 241 3.02 2.96 -21.18
CA PRO A 241 1.87 3.44 -20.41
C PRO A 241 1.11 4.53 -21.19
N VAL A 242 1.03 5.72 -20.65
CA VAL A 242 0.61 6.90 -21.40
C VAL A 242 1.84 7.46 -22.12
N GLN A 243 1.71 7.87 -23.38
CA GLN A 243 2.86 8.39 -24.12
C GLN A 243 3.43 9.63 -23.44
N ALA A 244 4.73 9.57 -23.16
CA ALA A 244 5.41 10.61 -22.41
C ALA A 244 5.81 11.83 -23.24
N GLN A 245 6.01 11.67 -24.56
CA GLN A 245 6.53 12.75 -25.40
C GLN A 245 5.76 12.84 -26.72
N ALA A 246 5.28 14.03 -27.05
CA ALA A 246 4.72 14.32 -28.37
C ALA A 246 5.83 14.15 -29.41
N GLY A 247 5.60 13.32 -30.43
CA GLY A 247 6.52 13.09 -31.54
C GLY A 247 7.60 12.02 -31.28
N SER A 248 7.56 11.30 -30.16
CA SER A 248 8.40 10.10 -30.02
C SER A 248 7.81 8.97 -30.86
N ASP A 249 8.67 8.18 -31.53
CA ASP A 249 8.27 6.97 -32.29
C ASP A 249 7.81 5.82 -31.40
N THR A 250 7.73 6.04 -30.08
CA THR A 250 7.17 5.04 -29.15
C THR A 250 5.67 4.99 -29.36
N ALA A 251 5.22 3.92 -29.95
CA ALA A 251 3.79 3.67 -30.16
C ALA A 251 3.04 3.75 -28.85
N GLN A 252 2.00 4.58 -28.80
CA GLN A 252 1.05 4.58 -27.70
C GLN A 252 0.29 3.27 -27.70
N ARG A 253 0.14 2.66 -26.50
CA ARG A 253 -0.84 1.62 -26.33
C ARG A 253 -2.24 2.27 -26.46
N ASN A 254 -3.14 1.61 -27.17
CA ASN A 254 -4.52 2.02 -27.31
C ASN A 254 -5.44 0.83 -26.98
N PRO A 255 -6.23 0.85 -25.89
CA PRO A 255 -6.28 1.91 -24.89
C PRO A 255 -4.99 2.07 -24.06
N ASN A 256 -4.71 3.26 -23.57
CA ASN A 256 -3.54 3.52 -22.73
C ASN A 256 -3.76 3.07 -21.28
N GLN A 257 -2.73 3.12 -20.43
CA GLN A 257 -2.77 2.64 -19.04
C GLN A 257 -3.90 3.29 -18.22
N LEU A 258 -4.11 4.60 -18.32
CA LEU A 258 -5.18 5.29 -17.57
C LEU A 258 -6.56 4.81 -18.01
N GLU A 259 -6.79 4.69 -19.32
CA GLU A 259 -8.06 4.20 -19.86
C GLU A 259 -8.35 2.75 -19.44
N LEU A 260 -7.33 1.90 -19.35
CA LEU A 260 -7.49 0.54 -18.87
C LEU A 260 -7.85 0.48 -17.39
N VAL A 261 -7.22 1.31 -16.56
CA VAL A 261 -7.52 1.41 -15.12
C VAL A 261 -8.91 2.04 -14.91
N GLU A 262 -9.25 3.08 -15.66
CA GLU A 262 -10.58 3.71 -15.63
C GLU A 262 -11.69 2.70 -15.94
N ALA A 263 -11.52 1.91 -16.99
CA ALA A 263 -12.47 0.84 -17.33
C ALA A 263 -12.62 -0.22 -16.23
N MET A 264 -11.59 -0.44 -15.42
CA MET A 264 -11.68 -1.33 -14.25
C MET A 264 -12.37 -0.66 -13.07
N ILE A 265 -12.14 0.63 -12.85
CA ILE A 265 -12.81 1.40 -11.81
C ILE A 265 -14.32 1.48 -12.07
N ASP A 266 -14.69 1.66 -13.32
CA ASP A 266 -16.09 1.75 -13.75
C ASP A 266 -16.83 0.41 -13.76
N ASP A 267 -16.10 -0.72 -13.69
CA ASP A 267 -16.72 -2.04 -13.59
C ASP A 267 -17.36 -2.23 -12.19
N PRO A 268 -18.70 -2.33 -12.10
CA PRO A 268 -19.38 -2.50 -10.82
C PRO A 268 -19.00 -3.80 -10.09
N ALA A 269 -18.48 -4.81 -10.79
CA ALA A 269 -17.99 -6.05 -10.20
C ALA A 269 -16.64 -5.88 -9.48
N LEU A 270 -15.93 -4.76 -9.70
CA LEU A 270 -14.60 -4.47 -9.15
C LEU A 270 -14.59 -3.37 -8.08
N ARG A 271 -15.73 -3.07 -7.43
CA ARG A 271 -15.83 -2.01 -6.41
C ARG A 271 -14.94 -2.21 -5.18
N HIS A 272 -14.52 -3.42 -4.91
CA HIS A 272 -13.63 -3.80 -3.81
C HIS A 272 -12.14 -3.60 -4.13
N VAL A 273 -11.81 -3.19 -5.38
CA VAL A 273 -10.45 -2.98 -5.86
C VAL A 273 -10.10 -1.50 -5.78
N TYR A 274 -8.96 -1.21 -5.21
CA TYR A 274 -8.34 0.11 -5.11
C TYR A 274 -6.98 0.07 -5.82
N PHE A 275 -6.44 1.23 -6.13
CA PHE A 275 -5.19 1.35 -6.87
C PHE A 275 -4.26 2.29 -6.11
N ASP A 276 -3.03 1.89 -5.89
CA ASP A 276 -2.04 2.84 -5.41
C ASP A 276 -1.26 3.46 -6.57
N ILE A 277 -0.87 4.71 -6.40
CA ILE A 277 -0.06 5.49 -7.33
C ILE A 277 1.39 5.60 -6.83
N SER A 278 1.82 4.62 -6.03
CA SER A 278 3.17 4.54 -5.51
C SER A 278 4.22 4.35 -6.60
N TRP A 279 5.49 4.45 -6.19
CA TRP A 279 6.66 4.28 -7.05
C TRP A 279 7.01 5.51 -7.90
N ASP A 280 8.32 5.77 -8.04
CA ASP A 280 8.82 6.90 -8.84
C ASP A 280 8.62 6.72 -10.35
N GLU A 281 8.54 5.47 -10.83
CA GLU A 281 8.23 5.22 -12.26
C GLU A 281 6.82 5.68 -12.62
N VAL A 282 5.82 5.43 -11.77
CA VAL A 282 4.45 5.93 -11.99
C VAL A 282 4.45 7.46 -12.04
N ALA A 283 5.14 8.09 -11.08
CA ALA A 283 5.24 9.55 -11.04
C ALA A 283 5.90 10.12 -12.30
N LYS A 284 7.00 9.51 -12.78
CA LYS A 284 7.69 9.96 -14.02
C LYS A 284 6.75 10.00 -15.21
N TYR A 285 5.96 8.95 -15.41
CA TYR A 285 4.99 8.91 -16.51
C TYR A 285 3.85 9.91 -16.31
N ALA A 286 3.33 10.03 -15.08
CA ALA A 286 2.21 10.90 -14.78
C ALA A 286 2.52 12.40 -14.98
N VAL A 287 3.77 12.82 -14.83
CA VAL A 287 4.20 14.22 -14.98
C VAL A 287 5.05 14.48 -16.24
N ALA A 288 5.09 13.54 -17.17
CA ALA A 288 6.00 13.58 -18.31
C ALA A 288 5.76 14.76 -19.27
N SER A 289 4.54 15.29 -19.36
CA SER A 289 4.22 16.48 -20.14
C SER A 289 2.96 17.19 -19.61
N PRO A 290 2.76 18.49 -19.96
CA PRO A 290 1.53 19.20 -19.57
C PRO A 290 0.25 18.48 -20.01
N ALA A 291 0.21 17.93 -21.22
CA ALA A 291 -0.95 17.21 -21.73
C ALA A 291 -1.24 15.90 -20.96
N ILE A 292 -0.20 15.22 -20.49
CA ILE A 292 -0.35 14.03 -19.63
C ILE A 292 -0.85 14.44 -18.25
N ILE A 293 -0.28 15.49 -17.66
CA ILE A 293 -0.73 16.03 -16.38
C ILE A 293 -2.23 16.38 -16.46
N ASP A 294 -2.71 16.99 -17.56
CA ASP A 294 -4.14 17.29 -17.76
C ASP A 294 -5.00 16.03 -17.67
N LYS A 295 -4.60 14.95 -18.35
CA LYS A 295 -5.32 13.66 -18.32
C LYS A 295 -5.28 13.03 -16.92
N VAL A 296 -4.12 13.03 -16.27
CA VAL A 296 -3.94 12.46 -14.93
C VAL A 296 -4.77 13.23 -13.90
N VAL A 297 -4.79 14.56 -13.96
CA VAL A 297 -5.61 15.38 -13.07
C VAL A 297 -7.10 15.12 -13.28
N ALA A 298 -7.55 15.01 -14.52
CA ALA A 298 -8.96 14.69 -14.82
C ALA A 298 -9.33 13.33 -14.26
N PHE A 299 -8.53 12.31 -14.52
CA PHE A 299 -8.70 10.94 -14.00
C PHE A 299 -8.74 10.90 -12.46
N MET A 300 -7.76 11.53 -11.80
CA MET A 300 -7.69 11.54 -10.33
C MET A 300 -8.85 12.30 -9.69
N ASN A 301 -9.31 13.39 -10.28
CA ASN A 301 -10.48 14.11 -9.78
C ASN A 301 -11.76 13.28 -9.91
N ALA A 302 -11.90 12.52 -11.00
CA ALA A 302 -13.08 11.69 -11.24
C ALA A 302 -13.13 10.44 -10.32
N HIS A 303 -11.98 9.86 -10.00
CA HIS A 303 -11.87 8.56 -9.32
C HIS A 303 -11.12 8.62 -7.99
N SER A 304 -11.12 9.77 -7.33
CA SER A 304 -10.32 10.02 -6.13
C SER A 304 -10.61 9.07 -4.96
N ASP A 305 -11.82 8.50 -4.90
CA ASP A 305 -12.27 7.56 -3.87
C ASP A 305 -11.67 6.14 -4.00
N ARG A 306 -11.04 5.86 -5.14
CA ARG A 306 -10.45 4.55 -5.49
C ARG A 306 -8.91 4.55 -5.51
N LEU A 307 -8.28 5.68 -5.31
CA LEU A 307 -6.84 5.86 -5.41
C LEU A 307 -6.20 6.08 -4.04
N LEU A 308 -5.01 5.55 -3.83
CA LEU A 308 -4.18 5.78 -2.64
C LEU A 308 -2.80 6.25 -3.07
N PHE A 309 -2.20 7.11 -2.26
CA PHE A 309 -0.79 7.46 -2.39
C PHE A 309 0.08 6.56 -1.52
N GLY A 310 1.19 6.10 -2.06
CA GLY A 310 2.28 5.42 -1.38
C GLY A 310 3.62 5.83 -1.97
N THR A 311 4.71 5.58 -1.27
CA THR A 311 6.05 5.94 -1.75
C THR A 311 6.73 4.83 -2.52
N ASP A 312 6.47 3.58 -2.21
CA ASP A 312 7.27 2.40 -2.61
C ASP A 312 8.75 2.55 -2.22
N ASN A 313 9.02 3.32 -1.18
CA ASN A 313 10.39 3.46 -0.69
C ASN A 313 10.82 2.23 0.08
N VAL A 314 12.07 1.85 -0.17
CA VAL A 314 12.73 0.72 0.48
C VAL A 314 13.80 1.25 1.42
N ALA A 315 13.57 1.06 2.73
CA ALA A 315 14.54 1.37 3.78
C ALA A 315 15.20 2.78 3.64
N PRO A 316 14.41 3.87 3.61
CA PRO A 316 14.95 5.22 3.44
C PRO A 316 15.85 5.62 4.63
N THR A 317 16.83 6.48 4.37
CA THR A 317 17.79 6.96 5.36
C THR A 317 17.53 8.39 5.83
N SER A 318 16.66 9.13 5.13
CA SER A 318 16.30 10.51 5.48
C SER A 318 14.87 10.86 5.09
N GLN A 319 14.31 11.88 5.73
CA GLN A 319 12.97 12.39 5.37
C GLN A 319 12.95 12.96 3.94
N GLU A 320 14.00 13.65 3.52
CA GLU A 320 14.12 14.22 2.17
C GLU A 320 14.05 13.10 1.10
N ALA A 321 14.84 12.04 1.29
CA ALA A 321 14.81 10.89 0.39
C ALA A 321 13.43 10.23 0.36
N HIS A 322 12.78 10.13 1.51
CA HIS A 322 11.47 9.50 1.62
C HIS A 322 10.37 10.35 0.96
N LEU A 323 10.43 11.67 1.08
CA LEU A 323 9.44 12.58 0.46
C LEU A 323 9.65 12.80 -1.04
N LYS A 324 10.77 12.32 -1.62
CA LYS A 324 11.10 12.57 -3.02
C LYS A 324 9.97 12.17 -3.98
N VAL A 325 9.41 10.98 -3.81
CA VAL A 325 8.32 10.48 -4.67
C VAL A 325 7.08 11.36 -4.52
N PHE A 326 6.73 11.78 -3.29
CA PHE A 326 5.61 12.70 -3.07
C PHE A 326 5.78 14.02 -3.84
N HIS A 327 6.98 14.60 -3.79
CA HIS A 327 7.26 15.87 -4.49
C HIS A 327 7.34 15.72 -6.01
N MET A 328 7.59 14.55 -6.56
CA MET A 328 7.47 14.32 -8.01
C MET A 328 6.04 14.57 -8.51
N TRP A 329 5.05 14.34 -7.67
CA TRP A 329 3.63 14.57 -7.98
C TRP A 329 3.20 16.04 -7.81
N ASP A 330 4.05 16.97 -7.38
CA ASP A 330 3.69 18.37 -7.16
C ASP A 330 2.94 19.05 -8.33
N PRO A 331 3.30 18.79 -9.61
CA PRO A 331 2.56 19.34 -10.75
C PRO A 331 1.10 18.88 -10.81
N VAL A 332 0.80 17.69 -10.30
CA VAL A 332 -0.55 17.11 -10.20
C VAL A 332 -1.25 17.63 -8.95
N TRP A 333 -0.60 17.54 -7.75
CA TRP A 333 -1.21 17.94 -6.48
C TRP A 333 -1.78 19.37 -6.50
N ARG A 334 -1.07 20.30 -7.13
CA ARG A 334 -1.49 21.72 -7.25
C ARG A 334 -2.74 21.94 -8.09
N ARG A 335 -3.18 20.94 -8.84
CA ARG A 335 -4.24 21.02 -9.82
C ARG A 335 -5.45 20.15 -9.49
N LEU A 336 -5.33 19.28 -8.50
CA LEU A 336 -6.44 18.49 -7.99
C LEU A 336 -7.43 19.38 -7.23
N THR A 337 -8.69 18.96 -7.21
CA THR A 337 -9.65 19.51 -6.26
C THR A 337 -9.19 19.21 -4.83
N PRO A 338 -9.53 20.07 -3.85
CA PRO A 338 -9.20 19.80 -2.43
C PRO A 338 -9.69 18.43 -1.97
N GLU A 339 -10.90 18.04 -2.37
CA GLU A 339 -11.49 16.74 -2.03
C GLU A 339 -10.66 15.58 -2.62
N ALA A 340 -10.34 15.62 -3.90
CA ALA A 340 -9.55 14.57 -4.55
C ALA A 340 -8.15 14.44 -3.91
N SER A 341 -7.52 15.57 -3.64
CA SER A 341 -6.22 15.59 -2.97
C SER A 341 -6.27 14.93 -1.58
N GLU A 342 -7.25 15.29 -0.74
CA GLU A 342 -7.41 14.71 0.59
C GLU A 342 -7.79 13.22 0.54
N ASN A 343 -8.66 12.82 -0.39
CA ASN A 343 -9.04 11.42 -0.54
C ASN A 343 -7.84 10.54 -0.87
N ILE A 344 -7.07 10.91 -1.90
CA ILE A 344 -5.93 10.12 -2.38
C ILE A 344 -4.80 10.09 -1.35
N ARG A 345 -4.51 11.23 -0.73
CA ARG A 345 -3.39 11.38 0.19
C ARG A 345 -3.68 10.85 1.59
N LYS A 346 -4.95 10.87 2.04
CA LYS A 346 -5.26 10.61 3.44
C LYS A 346 -6.49 9.75 3.67
N ASN A 347 -7.68 10.18 3.17
CA ASN A 347 -8.95 9.65 3.63
C ASN A 347 -9.16 8.19 3.24
N ASN A 348 -8.78 7.79 2.03
CA ASN A 348 -8.92 6.41 1.56
C ASN A 348 -8.07 5.45 2.39
N TYR A 349 -6.84 5.85 2.71
CA TYR A 349 -6.00 5.07 3.61
C TYR A 349 -6.70 4.83 4.96
N VAL A 350 -7.10 5.91 5.63
CA VAL A 350 -7.75 5.83 6.94
C VAL A 350 -8.98 4.93 6.88
N ARG A 351 -9.86 5.17 5.92
CA ARG A 351 -11.09 4.40 5.73
C ARG A 351 -10.83 2.90 5.53
N LEU A 352 -9.88 2.54 4.69
CA LEU A 352 -9.60 1.14 4.36
C LEU A 352 -8.87 0.42 5.49
N PHE A 353 -7.81 1.01 6.03
CA PHE A 353 -7.00 0.38 7.06
C PHE A 353 -7.69 0.31 8.42
N ASP A 354 -8.53 1.29 8.77
CA ASP A 354 -9.35 1.22 9.98
C ASP A 354 -10.41 0.13 9.89
N ALA A 355 -11.10 0.03 8.76
CA ALA A 355 -12.06 -1.05 8.52
C ALA A 355 -11.40 -2.43 8.54
N ALA A 356 -10.22 -2.56 7.95
CA ALA A 356 -9.46 -3.81 7.99
C ALA A 356 -9.02 -4.15 9.41
N ARG A 357 -8.46 -3.18 10.14
CA ARG A 357 -8.06 -3.36 11.54
C ARG A 357 -9.21 -3.87 12.40
N GLU A 358 -10.38 -3.27 12.29
CA GLU A 358 -11.57 -3.70 13.02
C GLU A 358 -11.93 -5.16 12.71
N LYS A 359 -12.03 -5.52 11.43
CA LYS A 359 -12.38 -6.87 10.99
C LYS A 359 -11.37 -7.92 11.44
N VAL A 360 -10.08 -7.64 11.25
CA VAL A 360 -9.01 -8.56 11.65
C VAL A 360 -9.03 -8.78 13.16
N ARG A 361 -9.18 -7.72 13.99
CA ARG A 361 -9.28 -7.86 15.44
C ARG A 361 -10.50 -8.67 15.87
N ALA A 362 -11.63 -8.51 15.17
CA ALA A 362 -12.83 -9.33 15.43
C ALA A 362 -12.59 -10.80 15.08
N TRP A 363 -11.93 -11.10 13.97
CA TRP A 363 -11.55 -12.45 13.57
C TRP A 363 -10.57 -13.08 14.57
N GLU A 364 -9.51 -12.37 14.96
CA GLU A 364 -8.54 -12.83 15.96
C GLU A 364 -9.20 -13.18 17.29
N LYS A 365 -10.09 -12.31 17.79
CA LYS A 365 -10.82 -12.56 19.03
C LYS A 365 -11.61 -13.86 19.01
N LYS A 366 -12.12 -14.25 17.85
CA LYS A 366 -12.92 -15.46 17.66
C LYS A 366 -12.07 -16.71 17.45
N ASN A 367 -10.95 -16.59 16.74
CA ASN A 367 -10.23 -17.73 16.18
C ASN A 367 -8.86 -17.97 16.82
N VAL A 368 -8.28 -16.95 17.46
CA VAL A 368 -6.96 -17.09 18.12
C VAL A 368 -7.14 -17.38 19.61
N PRO A 369 -6.64 -18.52 20.13
CA PRO A 369 -6.72 -18.82 21.54
C PRO A 369 -6.06 -17.71 22.39
N GLN A 370 -6.79 -17.15 23.32
CA GLN A 370 -6.20 -16.22 24.29
C GLN A 370 -5.24 -17.01 25.20
N ARG A 371 -3.95 -16.68 25.13
CA ARG A 371 -2.98 -17.23 26.11
C ARG A 371 -3.44 -16.81 27.51
N GLN A 372 -3.75 -17.77 28.35
CA GLN A 372 -4.02 -17.47 29.75
C GLN A 372 -2.72 -16.96 30.41
N PRO A 373 -2.82 -15.98 31.33
CA PRO A 373 -1.62 -15.39 31.98
C PRO A 373 -0.76 -16.38 32.77
N ASN A 374 -1.18 -17.63 32.90
CA ASN A 374 -0.53 -18.68 33.73
C ASN A 374 0.28 -19.73 32.96
N ASP A 375 0.35 -19.70 31.64
CA ASP A 375 1.25 -20.58 30.90
C ASP A 375 2.68 -20.04 30.96
N LYS A 376 3.29 -20.17 32.13
CA LYS A 376 4.74 -20.10 32.32
C LYS A 376 5.30 -21.46 31.88
N SER A 377 5.80 -21.57 30.68
CA SER A 377 6.74 -22.59 30.27
C SER A 377 8.07 -21.98 29.89
#